data_1cb4447cc9706dea206326c0eb520aba
#
_entry.id   1cb4447cc9706dea206326c0eb520aba
#
_cell.length_a   1.000
_cell.length_b   1.000
_cell.length_c   1.000
_cell.angle_alpha   90.00
_cell.angle_beta   90.00
_cell.angle_gamma   90.00
#
_symmetry.space_group_name_H-M   'P 1'
#
loop_
_entity.id
_entity.type
_entity.pdbx_description
1 polymer ?
#
loop_
_entity_poly.entity_id
_entity_poly.type
_entity_poly.pdbx_seq_one_letter_code
_entity_poly.pdbx_strand_id
1 'polypeptide(L)'
;MKTYLEGCGVPTERVGTVDVPRLIMGIHPYDGCSYQNPKRDEDNGRAFNRVSAVSDVIRCAVEEGGITAVQVDHMLPVLDRLHLQAVWETQHVTQIELGLVAYILIPVMLDGEQCSYSPRAHSTFYAHNERLGGDAFREHIGTDPIVRYNIGDGELVTPETVAPYTEEEAGRFEIAYGVLEQDLGFFAGCDILVADPGAEIDLLAMMGRFDLIREYIGFLRERFGTVITSVHHAGVTIPLLEQENIPVDGYLTTVNQPGTFMFPSRDLA
;
A
#
# COMPACT_ATOMS: atom_id res chain seq x y z
N MET A 1 -7.50 14.81 25.29
CA MET A 1 -7.52 13.54 24.52
C MET A 1 -6.24 12.78 24.86
N LYS A 2 -6.29 11.46 25.01
CA LYS A 2 -5.09 10.63 25.20
C LYS A 2 -4.37 10.48 23.87
N THR A 3 -3.05 10.38 23.89
CA THR A 3 -2.27 10.01 22.69
C THR A 3 -2.58 8.56 22.28
N TYR A 4 -2.24 8.20 21.07
CA TYR A 4 -2.40 6.82 20.59
C TYR A 4 -1.63 5.80 21.46
N LEU A 5 -0.47 6.19 22.02
CA LEU A 5 0.30 5.33 22.92
C LEU A 5 -0.37 5.16 24.29
N GLU A 6 -0.94 6.23 24.85
CA GLU A 6 -1.67 6.17 26.14
C GLU A 6 -2.97 5.36 26.04
N GLY A 7 -3.59 5.31 24.86
CA GLY A 7 -4.79 4.52 24.58
C GLY A 7 -4.49 3.09 24.13
N CYS A 8 -3.23 2.79 23.77
CA CYS A 8 -2.83 1.52 23.19
C CYS A 8 -2.91 0.36 24.19
N GLY A 9 -3.67 -0.66 23.88
CA GLY A 9 -3.79 -1.91 24.65
C GLY A 9 -2.95 -3.06 24.11
N VAL A 10 -2.25 -2.85 22.98
CA VAL A 10 -1.39 -3.85 22.35
C VAL A 10 0.09 -3.48 22.48
N PRO A 11 1.02 -4.46 22.42
CA PRO A 11 2.46 -4.14 22.43
C PRO A 11 2.83 -3.22 21.25
N THR A 12 3.83 -2.38 21.48
CA THR A 12 4.43 -1.52 20.46
C THR A 12 5.80 -2.02 20.03
N GLU A 13 6.25 -1.58 18.86
CA GLU A 13 7.59 -1.83 18.35
C GLU A 13 8.19 -0.53 17.82
N ARG A 14 9.51 -0.38 17.95
CA ARG A 14 10.21 0.79 17.42
C ARG A 14 10.42 0.65 15.93
N VAL A 15 9.85 1.58 15.15
CA VAL A 15 10.04 1.68 13.70
C VAL A 15 10.59 3.07 13.40
N GLY A 16 11.81 3.14 12.90
CA GLY A 16 12.49 4.42 12.69
C GLY A 16 12.53 5.27 13.96
N THR A 17 11.83 6.40 13.95
CA THR A 17 11.80 7.37 15.06
C THR A 17 10.56 7.27 15.95
N VAL A 18 9.61 6.38 15.65
CA VAL A 18 8.31 6.26 16.34
C VAL A 18 8.08 4.89 16.94
N ASP A 19 7.23 4.82 17.97
CA ASP A 19 6.73 3.56 18.52
C ASP A 19 5.39 3.24 17.85
N VAL A 20 5.31 2.12 17.13
CA VAL A 20 4.14 1.70 16.35
C VAL A 20 3.45 0.55 17.05
N PRO A 21 2.11 0.59 17.24
CA PRO A 21 1.36 -0.56 17.72
C PRO A 21 1.57 -1.79 16.81
N ARG A 22 1.78 -2.97 17.39
CA ARG A 22 1.96 -4.22 16.62
C ARG A 22 0.72 -4.65 15.83
N LEU A 23 -0.44 -4.09 16.15
CA LEU A 23 -1.66 -4.26 15.37
C LEU A 23 -2.07 -2.92 14.79
N ILE A 24 -2.18 -2.87 13.48
CA ILE A 24 -2.63 -1.72 12.70
C ILE A 24 -3.88 -2.14 11.95
N MET A 25 -4.92 -1.33 11.99
CA MET A 25 -6.15 -1.59 11.26
C MET A 25 -5.99 -1.19 9.80
N GLY A 26 -6.17 -2.13 8.86
CA GLY A 26 -6.24 -1.84 7.44
C GLY A 26 -7.60 -1.30 7.01
N ILE A 27 -7.68 -0.73 5.81
CA ILE A 27 -8.86 -0.02 5.30
C ILE A 27 -9.54 -0.68 4.10
N HIS A 28 -8.90 -1.56 3.38
CA HIS A 28 -9.43 -2.13 2.13
C HIS A 28 -10.87 -2.66 2.19
N PRO A 29 -11.35 -3.30 3.26
CA PRO A 29 -12.76 -3.66 3.36
C PRO A 29 -13.70 -2.45 3.28
N TYR A 30 -13.28 -1.28 3.75
CA TYR A 30 -14.10 -0.06 3.73
C TYR A 30 -14.17 0.55 2.34
N ASP A 31 -13.16 0.33 1.49
CA ASP A 31 -13.12 0.72 0.08
C ASP A 31 -13.96 -0.19 -0.82
N GLY A 32 -14.57 -1.23 -0.26
CA GLY A 32 -15.24 -2.26 -1.02
C GLY A 32 -14.30 -3.30 -1.60
N CYS A 33 -13.02 -3.31 -1.19
CA CYS A 33 -12.03 -4.26 -1.66
C CYS A 33 -11.90 -5.44 -0.70
N SER A 34 -12.11 -6.66 -1.19
CA SER A 34 -11.95 -7.88 -0.39
C SER A 34 -10.74 -8.71 -0.80
N TYR A 35 -10.19 -8.46 -1.97
CA TYR A 35 -9.24 -9.35 -2.63
C TYR A 35 -9.72 -10.80 -2.78
N GLN A 36 -11.02 -11.05 -2.73
CA GLN A 36 -11.59 -12.39 -2.79
C GLN A 36 -12.44 -12.60 -4.04
N ASN A 37 -13.46 -11.79 -4.22
CA ASN A 37 -14.36 -11.85 -5.37
C ASN A 37 -15.30 -10.63 -5.42
N PRO A 38 -15.93 -10.36 -6.60
CA PRO A 38 -16.82 -9.21 -6.80
C PRO A 38 -18.01 -9.16 -5.83
N LYS A 39 -18.54 -10.32 -5.45
CA LYS A 39 -19.67 -10.37 -4.53
C LYS A 39 -19.31 -9.86 -3.14
N ARG A 40 -18.12 -10.22 -2.66
CA ARG A 40 -17.61 -9.74 -1.37
C ARG A 40 -17.33 -8.24 -1.39
N ASP A 41 -16.81 -7.76 -2.52
CA ASP A 41 -16.55 -6.32 -2.70
C ASP A 41 -17.85 -5.52 -2.69
N GLU A 42 -18.89 -5.99 -3.38
CA GLU A 42 -20.21 -5.38 -3.36
C GLU A 42 -20.80 -5.36 -1.92
N ASP A 43 -20.67 -6.46 -1.20
CA ASP A 43 -21.16 -6.57 0.18
C ASP A 43 -20.39 -5.61 1.12
N ASN A 44 -19.07 -5.51 0.98
CA ASN A 44 -18.25 -4.55 1.71
C ASN A 44 -18.63 -3.10 1.37
N GLY A 45 -18.74 -2.75 0.09
CA GLY A 45 -19.12 -1.41 -0.34
C GLY A 45 -20.52 -0.99 0.16
N ARG A 46 -21.45 -1.94 0.28
CA ARG A 46 -22.76 -1.68 0.89
C ARG A 46 -22.68 -1.49 2.41
N ALA A 47 -21.84 -2.28 3.07
CA ALA A 47 -21.70 -2.23 4.52
C ALA A 47 -21.03 -0.94 5.00
N PHE A 48 -20.03 -0.45 4.26
CA PHE A 48 -19.15 0.65 4.68
C PHE A 48 -19.34 1.95 3.89
N ASN A 49 -20.53 2.22 3.38
CA ASN A 49 -20.84 3.40 2.58
C ASN A 49 -21.15 4.69 3.38
N ARG A 50 -20.90 4.69 4.68
CA ARG A 50 -21.19 5.83 5.58
C ARG A 50 -20.20 5.89 6.73
N VAL A 51 -19.90 7.11 7.17
CA VAL A 51 -18.95 7.40 8.25
C VAL A 51 -19.25 6.57 9.50
N SER A 52 -20.51 6.52 9.96
CA SER A 52 -20.87 5.79 11.18
C SER A 52 -20.60 4.28 11.10
N ALA A 53 -20.71 3.68 9.92
CA ALA A 53 -20.43 2.24 9.78
C ALA A 53 -18.93 1.94 9.90
N VAL A 54 -18.09 2.82 9.41
CA VAL A 54 -16.63 2.69 9.53
C VAL A 54 -16.18 3.08 10.94
N SER A 55 -16.69 4.20 11.48
CA SER A 55 -16.32 4.65 12.83
C SER A 55 -16.73 3.65 13.93
N ASP A 56 -17.85 2.95 13.78
CA ASP A 56 -18.25 1.89 14.72
C ASP A 56 -17.25 0.74 14.76
N VAL A 57 -16.68 0.34 13.62
CA VAL A 57 -15.66 -0.72 13.59
C VAL A 57 -14.35 -0.23 14.18
N ILE A 58 -13.90 0.98 13.82
CA ILE A 58 -12.68 1.57 14.38
C ILE A 58 -12.84 1.72 15.91
N ARG A 59 -13.98 2.22 16.36
CA ARG A 59 -14.28 2.37 17.79
C ARG A 59 -14.24 1.02 18.53
N CYS A 60 -14.85 -0.01 17.99
CA CYS A 60 -14.79 -1.36 18.56
C CYS A 60 -13.35 -1.86 18.69
N ALA A 61 -12.53 -1.66 17.65
CA ALA A 61 -11.11 -2.03 17.69
C ALA A 61 -10.33 -1.26 18.75
N VAL A 62 -10.63 0.03 18.95
CA VAL A 62 -10.01 0.86 19.98
C VAL A 62 -10.46 0.43 21.38
N GLU A 63 -11.79 0.36 21.62
CA GLU A 63 -12.37 0.14 22.96
C GLU A 63 -12.18 -1.31 23.45
N GLU A 64 -12.32 -2.29 22.58
CA GLU A 64 -12.25 -3.71 22.94
C GLU A 64 -10.87 -4.32 22.65
N GLY A 65 -10.21 -3.88 21.58
CA GLY A 65 -8.91 -4.40 21.13
C GLY A 65 -7.69 -3.57 21.55
N GLY A 66 -7.89 -2.34 21.98
CA GLY A 66 -6.79 -1.41 22.26
C GLY A 66 -5.94 -1.09 21.02
N ILE A 67 -6.52 -1.21 19.82
CA ILE A 67 -5.83 -0.94 18.53
C ILE A 67 -5.97 0.54 18.23
N THR A 68 -4.88 1.27 18.28
CA THR A 68 -4.85 2.74 18.16
C THR A 68 -4.09 3.23 16.93
N ALA A 69 -3.75 2.35 16.00
CA ALA A 69 -3.17 2.71 14.71
C ALA A 69 -4.06 2.25 13.56
N VAL A 70 -4.22 3.12 12.56
CA VAL A 70 -5.10 2.90 11.40
C VAL A 70 -4.35 3.28 10.14
N GLN A 71 -4.40 2.43 9.13
CA GLN A 71 -3.95 2.78 7.79
C GLN A 71 -4.99 3.68 7.11
N VAL A 72 -4.53 4.67 6.37
CA VAL A 72 -5.35 5.56 5.55
C VAL A 72 -4.69 5.79 4.21
N ASP A 73 -5.49 5.91 3.16
CA ASP A 73 -5.00 6.22 1.81
C ASP A 73 -5.85 7.32 1.15
N HIS A 74 -5.53 7.67 -0.09
CA HIS A 74 -6.22 8.68 -0.88
C HIS A 74 -6.48 8.22 -2.34
N MET A 75 -6.50 6.91 -2.57
CA MET A 75 -6.69 6.32 -3.90
C MET A 75 -8.10 6.57 -4.46
N LEU A 76 -9.08 6.66 -3.57
CA LEU A 76 -10.49 6.86 -3.89
C LEU A 76 -11.03 8.10 -3.15
N PRO A 77 -10.80 9.32 -3.63
CA PRO A 77 -10.98 10.57 -2.86
C PRO A 77 -12.32 10.74 -2.12
N VAL A 78 -13.38 10.10 -2.59
CA VAL A 78 -14.70 10.16 -1.92
C VAL A 78 -14.72 9.25 -0.70
N LEU A 79 -14.20 8.03 -0.82
CA LEU A 79 -14.16 7.04 0.26
C LEU A 79 -13.10 7.40 1.30
N ASP A 80 -11.95 7.88 0.86
CA ASP A 80 -10.86 8.29 1.73
C ASP A 80 -11.27 9.41 2.67
N ARG A 81 -12.03 10.39 2.19
CA ARG A 81 -12.62 11.43 3.06
C ARG A 81 -13.60 10.84 4.08
N LEU A 82 -14.36 9.84 3.68
CA LEU A 82 -15.26 9.11 4.58
C LEU A 82 -14.45 8.40 5.68
N HIS A 83 -13.33 7.76 5.30
CA HIS A 83 -12.43 7.10 6.25
C HIS A 83 -11.80 8.07 7.23
N LEU A 84 -11.24 9.19 6.77
CA LEU A 84 -10.71 10.23 7.66
C LEU A 84 -11.79 10.80 8.58
N GLN A 85 -13.00 11.02 8.09
CA GLN A 85 -14.11 11.46 8.93
C GLN A 85 -14.44 10.41 10.00
N ALA A 86 -14.41 9.13 9.66
CA ALA A 86 -14.63 8.03 10.61
C ALA A 86 -13.53 7.97 11.68
N VAL A 87 -12.27 8.20 11.29
CA VAL A 87 -11.15 8.35 12.22
C VAL A 87 -11.40 9.51 13.18
N TRP A 88 -11.73 10.69 12.69
CA TRP A 88 -11.99 11.87 13.52
C TRP A 88 -13.18 11.68 14.45
N GLU A 89 -14.28 11.08 13.95
CA GLU A 89 -15.46 10.76 14.78
C GLU A 89 -15.07 9.79 15.90
N THR A 90 -14.29 8.74 15.58
CA THR A 90 -13.80 7.80 16.58
C THR A 90 -12.93 8.50 17.63
N GLN A 91 -11.96 9.31 17.22
CA GLN A 91 -11.12 10.08 18.14
C GLN A 91 -11.95 10.98 19.06
N HIS A 92 -12.98 11.64 18.50
CA HIS A 92 -13.88 12.50 19.27
C HIS A 92 -14.66 11.71 20.33
N VAL A 93 -15.19 10.54 19.97
CA VAL A 93 -16.00 9.70 20.89
C VAL A 93 -15.13 9.04 21.93
N THR A 94 -14.04 8.41 21.54
CA THR A 94 -13.15 7.65 22.44
C THR A 94 -12.22 8.54 23.28
N GLN A 95 -12.02 9.79 22.86
CA GLN A 95 -11.01 10.71 23.44
C GLN A 95 -9.60 10.14 23.36
N ILE A 96 -9.30 9.34 22.32
CA ILE A 96 -7.98 8.79 22.01
C ILE A 96 -7.58 9.27 20.62
N GLU A 97 -6.40 9.84 20.47
CA GLU A 97 -5.78 10.11 19.18
C GLU A 97 -5.41 8.78 18.51
N LEU A 98 -5.58 8.67 17.21
CA LEU A 98 -5.18 7.50 16.43
C LEU A 98 -3.91 7.82 15.65
N GLY A 99 -2.93 6.91 15.72
CA GLY A 99 -1.74 6.99 14.90
C GLY A 99 -2.08 6.62 13.46
N LEU A 100 -1.75 7.48 12.48
CA LEU A 100 -2.05 7.22 11.08
C LEU A 100 -0.84 6.65 10.36
N VAL A 101 -1.03 5.51 9.71
CA VAL A 101 -0.12 4.98 8.69
C VAL A 101 -0.66 5.43 7.35
N ALA A 102 -0.07 6.45 6.77
CA ALA A 102 -0.57 7.09 5.56
C ALA A 102 0.05 6.47 4.30
N TYR A 103 -0.81 5.95 3.45
CA TYR A 103 -0.45 5.45 2.14
C TYR A 103 -0.40 6.62 1.16
N ILE A 104 0.81 7.09 0.88
CA ILE A 104 1.08 8.27 0.04
C ILE A 104 1.76 7.76 -1.23
N LEU A 105 0.94 7.37 -2.20
CA LEU A 105 1.38 6.73 -3.43
C LEU A 105 2.38 7.58 -4.20
N ILE A 106 3.44 6.95 -4.68
CA ILE A 106 4.36 7.57 -5.62
C ILE A 106 3.67 7.71 -6.99
N PRO A 107 3.41 8.92 -7.47
CA PRO A 107 2.77 9.12 -8.77
C PRO A 107 3.79 8.97 -9.89
N VAL A 108 4.07 7.72 -10.28
CA VAL A 108 4.96 7.40 -11.41
C VAL A 108 4.28 7.70 -12.72
N MET A 109 4.91 8.52 -13.54
CA MET A 109 4.40 8.95 -14.85
C MET A 109 5.34 8.54 -15.96
N LEU A 110 4.76 8.23 -17.12
CA LEU A 110 5.45 8.08 -18.40
C LEU A 110 4.74 8.96 -19.43
N ASP A 111 5.46 9.94 -19.97
CA ASP A 111 4.97 10.84 -21.02
C ASP A 111 3.61 11.51 -20.66
N GLY A 112 3.40 11.78 -19.36
CA GLY A 112 2.19 12.43 -18.81
C GLY A 112 1.05 11.46 -18.44
N GLU A 113 1.24 10.15 -18.61
CA GLU A 113 0.28 9.12 -18.20
C GLU A 113 0.77 8.38 -16.94
N GLN A 114 -0.15 8.07 -16.03
CA GLN A 114 0.18 7.35 -14.81
C GLN A 114 0.49 5.87 -15.09
N CYS A 115 1.60 5.39 -14.53
CA CYS A 115 2.08 4.03 -14.71
C CYS A 115 1.58 3.05 -13.63
N SER A 116 1.26 3.56 -12.44
CA SER A 116 0.86 2.78 -11.26
C SER A 116 -0.39 1.97 -11.54
N TYR A 117 -0.43 0.74 -11.03
CA TYR A 117 -1.53 -0.22 -11.20
C TYR A 117 -1.99 -0.47 -12.64
N SER A 118 -1.19 -0.10 -13.62
CA SER A 118 -1.53 -0.38 -15.02
C SER A 118 -1.28 -1.86 -15.35
N PRO A 119 -2.01 -2.44 -16.32
CA PRO A 119 -1.72 -3.77 -16.85
C PRO A 119 -0.27 -3.92 -17.29
N ARG A 120 0.35 -2.87 -17.84
CA ARG A 120 1.76 -2.85 -18.23
C ARG A 120 2.72 -3.00 -17.05
N ALA A 121 2.41 -2.39 -15.88
CA ALA A 121 3.21 -2.56 -14.68
C ALA A 121 3.26 -4.03 -14.25
N HIS A 122 2.10 -4.69 -14.22
CA HIS A 122 2.03 -6.12 -13.92
C HIS A 122 2.76 -6.96 -14.98
N SER A 123 2.55 -6.65 -16.27
CA SER A 123 3.23 -7.35 -17.37
C SER A 123 4.75 -7.26 -17.27
N THR A 124 5.28 -6.16 -16.74
CA THR A 124 6.73 -5.98 -16.53
C THR A 124 7.30 -7.05 -15.59
N PHE A 125 6.57 -7.48 -14.56
CA PHE A 125 7.01 -8.58 -13.71
C PHE A 125 7.13 -9.90 -14.46
N TYR A 126 6.24 -10.20 -15.38
CA TYR A 126 6.33 -11.39 -16.22
C TYR A 126 7.52 -11.32 -17.20
N ALA A 127 7.79 -10.15 -17.75
CA ALA A 127 8.93 -9.95 -18.65
C ALA A 127 10.29 -10.16 -17.95
N HIS A 128 10.36 -9.90 -16.65
CA HIS A 128 11.54 -10.13 -15.82
C HIS A 128 11.58 -11.51 -15.16
N ASN A 129 10.90 -12.49 -15.72
CA ASN A 129 10.82 -13.87 -15.19
C ASN A 129 12.16 -14.51 -14.83
N GLU A 130 13.23 -14.21 -15.56
CA GLU A 130 14.55 -14.77 -15.28
C GLU A 130 15.04 -14.44 -13.86
N ARG A 131 14.68 -13.26 -13.35
CA ARG A 131 14.99 -12.83 -11.97
C ARG A 131 14.11 -13.55 -10.93
N LEU A 132 12.90 -13.94 -11.33
CA LEU A 132 11.87 -14.48 -10.45
C LEU A 132 11.74 -16.01 -10.48
N GLY A 133 12.48 -16.68 -11.35
CA GLY A 133 12.42 -18.14 -11.44
C GLY A 133 11.39 -18.69 -12.45
N GLY A 134 11.25 -18.05 -13.60
CA GLY A 134 10.63 -18.65 -14.80
C GLY A 134 9.20 -19.18 -14.63
N ASP A 135 9.01 -20.45 -14.85
CA ASP A 135 7.68 -21.09 -14.87
C ASP A 135 6.94 -21.02 -13.53
N ALA A 136 7.68 -21.08 -12.39
CA ALA A 136 7.08 -21.00 -11.07
C ALA A 136 6.36 -19.66 -10.84
N PHE A 137 6.90 -18.56 -11.36
CA PHE A 137 6.24 -17.25 -11.29
C PHE A 137 4.94 -17.23 -12.10
N ARG A 138 4.96 -17.76 -13.33
CA ARG A 138 3.76 -17.84 -14.18
C ARG A 138 2.68 -18.72 -13.57
N GLU A 139 3.04 -19.87 -13.04
CA GLU A 139 2.12 -20.76 -12.34
C GLU A 139 1.49 -20.07 -11.12
N HIS A 140 2.30 -19.41 -10.31
CA HIS A 140 1.81 -18.73 -9.10
C HIS A 140 0.85 -17.58 -9.48
N ILE A 141 1.24 -16.71 -10.40
CA ILE A 141 0.39 -15.61 -10.88
C ILE A 141 -0.87 -16.14 -11.59
N GLY A 142 -0.73 -17.17 -12.41
CA GLY A 142 -1.86 -17.78 -13.09
C GLY A 142 -2.91 -18.36 -12.15
N THR A 143 -2.53 -18.69 -10.92
CA THR A 143 -3.42 -19.23 -9.89
C THR A 143 -3.83 -18.20 -8.85
N ASP A 144 -3.15 -17.05 -8.77
CA ASP A 144 -3.44 -16.01 -7.81
C ASP A 144 -4.76 -15.30 -8.14
N PRO A 145 -5.81 -15.46 -7.32
CA PRO A 145 -7.13 -14.90 -7.60
C PRO A 145 -7.13 -13.37 -7.55
N ILE A 146 -6.21 -12.75 -6.79
CA ILE A 146 -6.12 -11.29 -6.67
C ILE A 146 -5.54 -10.69 -7.93
N VAL A 147 -4.43 -11.24 -8.43
CA VAL A 147 -3.84 -10.79 -9.69
C VAL A 147 -4.87 -10.91 -10.79
N ARG A 148 -5.55 -12.06 -10.90
CA ARG A 148 -6.61 -12.30 -11.90
C ARG A 148 -7.79 -11.36 -11.76
N TYR A 149 -8.14 -10.98 -10.55
CA TYR A 149 -9.29 -10.14 -10.25
C TYR A 149 -8.98 -8.64 -10.45
N ASN A 150 -7.82 -8.16 -10.01
CA ASN A 150 -7.48 -6.73 -10.06
C ASN A 150 -7.00 -6.25 -11.43
N ILE A 151 -6.69 -7.15 -12.36
CA ILE A 151 -6.18 -6.80 -13.70
C ILE A 151 -7.30 -6.56 -14.72
N GLY A 152 -8.57 -6.60 -14.30
CA GLY A 152 -9.75 -6.34 -15.14
C GLY A 152 -10.25 -7.59 -15.89
N ASP A 153 -11.56 -7.74 -15.93
CA ASP A 153 -12.36 -8.74 -16.66
C ASP A 153 -11.94 -10.22 -16.57
N GLY A 154 -11.08 -10.57 -15.61
CA GLY A 154 -10.64 -11.95 -15.37
C GLY A 154 -9.61 -12.47 -16.39
N GLU A 155 -9.08 -11.63 -17.25
CA GLU A 155 -7.98 -11.99 -18.13
C GLU A 155 -6.64 -11.92 -17.41
N LEU A 156 -5.81 -12.94 -17.65
CA LEU A 156 -4.46 -12.96 -17.12
C LEU A 156 -3.59 -11.96 -17.89
N VAL A 157 -3.00 -10.99 -17.19
CA VAL A 157 -2.01 -10.09 -17.79
C VAL A 157 -0.67 -10.81 -17.90
N THR A 158 -0.18 -10.96 -19.10
CA THR A 158 1.12 -11.54 -19.42
C THR A 158 1.85 -10.68 -20.47
N PRO A 159 3.17 -10.84 -20.68
CA PRO A 159 3.87 -10.17 -21.77
C PRO A 159 3.26 -10.40 -23.16
N GLU A 160 2.55 -11.51 -23.34
CA GLU A 160 1.90 -11.85 -24.59
C GLU A 160 0.57 -11.09 -24.78
N THR A 161 -0.12 -10.74 -23.70
CA THR A 161 -1.40 -10.02 -23.73
C THR A 161 -1.25 -8.50 -23.62
N VAL A 162 -0.24 -8.04 -22.87
CA VAL A 162 0.06 -6.62 -22.70
C VAL A 162 1.56 -6.40 -22.79
N ALA A 163 2.00 -5.48 -23.63
CA ALA A 163 3.40 -5.13 -23.75
C ALA A 163 3.93 -4.53 -22.42
N PRO A 164 5.01 -5.10 -21.82
CA PRO A 164 5.62 -4.55 -20.62
C PRO A 164 6.29 -3.21 -20.92
N TYR A 165 6.67 -2.49 -19.88
CA TYR A 165 7.55 -1.33 -20.04
C TYR A 165 8.94 -1.78 -20.50
N THR A 166 9.49 -1.05 -21.46
CA THR A 166 10.86 -1.22 -21.94
C THR A 166 11.84 -0.44 -21.05
N GLU A 167 13.13 -0.78 -21.11
CA GLU A 167 14.18 0.01 -20.42
C GLU A 167 14.23 1.46 -20.90
N GLU A 168 13.96 1.72 -22.19
CA GLU A 168 13.90 3.07 -22.75
C GLU A 168 12.72 3.87 -22.16
N GLU A 169 11.54 3.26 -22.05
CA GLU A 169 10.38 3.88 -21.41
C GLU A 169 10.63 4.11 -19.92
N ALA A 170 11.19 3.13 -19.22
CA ALA A 170 11.54 3.26 -17.81
C ALA A 170 12.55 4.39 -17.57
N GLY A 171 13.47 4.62 -18.50
CA GLY A 171 14.39 5.76 -18.45
C GLY A 171 13.69 7.13 -18.46
N ARG A 172 12.44 7.19 -18.93
CA ARG A 172 11.61 8.42 -18.96
C ARG A 172 10.60 8.49 -17.80
N PHE A 173 10.58 7.52 -16.91
CA PHE A 173 9.72 7.61 -15.71
C PHE A 173 10.09 8.84 -14.90
N GLU A 174 9.07 9.53 -14.42
CA GLU A 174 9.20 10.72 -13.57
C GLU A 174 8.16 10.69 -12.44
N ILE A 175 8.42 11.46 -11.38
CA ILE A 175 7.48 11.64 -10.28
C ILE A 175 6.69 12.92 -10.52
N ALA A 176 5.36 12.85 -10.53
CA ALA A 176 4.49 14.01 -10.71
C ALA A 176 4.27 14.75 -9.38
N TYR A 177 5.25 15.51 -8.92
CA TYR A 177 5.16 16.26 -7.65
C TYR A 177 3.96 17.20 -7.57
N GLY A 178 3.47 17.74 -8.69
CA GLY A 178 2.27 18.57 -8.71
C GLY A 178 1.00 17.81 -8.32
N VAL A 179 0.89 16.54 -8.71
CA VAL A 179 -0.19 15.63 -8.26
C VAL A 179 0.00 15.31 -6.79
N LEU A 180 1.21 14.94 -6.40
CA LEU A 180 1.54 14.59 -5.03
C LEU A 180 1.24 15.70 -4.03
N GLU A 181 1.52 16.97 -4.35
CA GLU A 181 1.20 18.09 -3.45
C GLU A 181 -0.31 18.28 -3.28
N GLN A 182 -1.12 17.95 -4.30
CA GLN A 182 -2.58 17.91 -4.16
C GLN A 182 -3.02 16.78 -3.24
N ASP A 183 -2.42 15.60 -3.40
CA ASP A 183 -2.71 14.41 -2.59
C ASP A 183 -2.31 14.62 -1.12
N LEU A 184 -1.16 15.25 -0.88
CA LEU A 184 -0.74 15.64 0.47
C LEU A 184 -1.71 16.63 1.13
N GLY A 185 -2.41 17.45 0.35
CA GLY A 185 -3.48 18.31 0.84
C GLY A 185 -4.63 17.54 1.49
N PHE A 186 -4.84 16.28 1.11
CA PHE A 186 -5.82 15.39 1.73
C PHE A 186 -5.49 15.12 3.21
N PHE A 187 -4.21 14.96 3.53
CA PHE A 187 -3.73 14.70 4.89
C PHE A 187 -3.46 15.96 5.69
N ALA A 188 -3.83 17.15 5.20
CA ALA A 188 -3.60 18.41 5.90
C ALA A 188 -4.28 18.40 7.28
N GLY A 189 -3.49 18.61 8.33
CA GLY A 189 -3.96 18.58 9.73
C GLY A 189 -4.06 17.19 10.36
N CYS A 190 -3.65 16.14 9.65
CA CYS A 190 -3.49 14.81 10.21
C CYS A 190 -2.10 14.64 10.84
N ASP A 191 -2.02 13.93 11.95
CA ASP A 191 -0.76 13.51 12.55
C ASP A 191 -0.35 12.15 11.96
N ILE A 192 0.56 12.19 10.98
CA ILE A 192 1.04 11.01 10.27
C ILE A 192 2.16 10.37 11.10
N LEU A 193 1.89 9.18 11.61
CA LEU A 193 2.84 8.38 12.37
C LEU A 193 3.92 7.76 11.45
N VAL A 194 3.48 7.20 10.33
CA VAL A 194 4.33 6.53 9.34
C VAL A 194 3.81 6.83 7.94
N ALA A 195 4.70 7.21 7.03
CA ALA A 195 4.39 7.34 5.61
C ALA A 195 4.79 6.08 4.83
N ASP A 196 3.96 5.70 3.87
CA ASP A 196 4.14 4.53 3.00
C ASP A 196 3.96 4.95 1.52
N PRO A 197 5.01 4.87 0.69
CA PRO A 197 4.94 5.24 -0.74
C PRO A 197 4.12 4.29 -1.60
N GLY A 198 3.69 3.17 -1.05
CA GLY A 198 2.89 2.22 -1.78
C GLY A 198 3.66 1.18 -2.59
N ALA A 199 2.91 0.28 -3.19
CA ALA A 199 3.46 -0.86 -3.92
C ALA A 199 3.99 -0.51 -5.32
N GLU A 200 3.88 0.72 -5.78
CA GLU A 200 4.52 1.22 -7.01
C GLU A 200 6.06 1.14 -6.93
N ILE A 201 6.59 1.05 -5.73
CA ILE A 201 8.00 0.71 -5.47
C ILE A 201 8.39 -0.61 -6.14
N ASP A 202 7.49 -1.59 -6.19
CA ASP A 202 7.73 -2.85 -6.90
C ASP A 202 8.06 -2.60 -8.37
N LEU A 203 7.27 -1.79 -9.07
CA LEU A 203 7.52 -1.43 -10.48
C LEU A 203 8.87 -0.74 -10.65
N LEU A 204 9.14 0.27 -9.85
CA LEU A 204 10.39 1.03 -9.95
C LEU A 204 11.62 0.16 -9.66
N ALA A 205 11.55 -0.72 -8.67
CA ALA A 205 12.62 -1.66 -8.34
C ALA A 205 12.87 -2.65 -9.48
N MET A 206 11.82 -3.20 -10.11
CA MET A 206 11.93 -4.09 -11.26
C MET A 206 12.53 -3.40 -12.48
N MET A 207 12.23 -2.12 -12.67
CA MET A 207 12.77 -1.31 -13.77
C MET A 207 14.15 -0.68 -13.45
N GLY A 208 14.70 -0.96 -12.26
CA GLY A 208 16.01 -0.44 -11.85
C GLY A 208 16.04 1.08 -11.56
N ARG A 209 14.86 1.72 -11.36
CA ARG A 209 14.73 3.14 -11.10
C ARG A 209 14.87 3.46 -9.60
N PHE A 210 15.96 2.98 -9.02
CA PHE A 210 16.30 3.23 -7.60
C PHE A 210 16.61 4.71 -7.32
N ASP A 211 16.95 5.49 -8.35
CA ASP A 211 17.07 6.93 -8.29
C ASP A 211 15.75 7.58 -7.84
N LEU A 212 14.64 7.25 -8.51
CA LEU A 212 13.31 7.76 -8.18
C LEU A 212 12.84 7.26 -6.80
N ILE A 213 13.14 6.01 -6.46
CA ILE A 213 12.81 5.48 -5.14
C ILE A 213 13.51 6.29 -4.04
N ARG A 214 14.83 6.52 -4.16
CA ARG A 214 15.58 7.30 -3.17
C ARG A 214 15.07 8.73 -3.06
N GLU A 215 14.79 9.36 -4.19
CA GLU A 215 14.25 10.72 -4.27
C GLU A 215 12.93 10.79 -3.50
N TYR A 216 12.01 9.89 -3.77
CA TYR A 216 10.70 9.87 -3.15
C TYR A 216 10.72 9.53 -1.65
N ILE A 217 11.50 8.53 -1.25
CA ILE A 217 11.72 8.21 0.16
C ILE A 217 12.31 9.40 0.92
N GLY A 218 13.27 10.10 0.30
CA GLY A 218 13.84 11.34 0.85
C GLY A 218 12.78 12.41 1.06
N PHE A 219 11.96 12.64 0.06
CA PHE A 219 10.84 13.58 0.09
C PHE A 219 9.83 13.28 1.23
N LEU A 220 9.44 12.01 1.41
CA LEU A 220 8.54 11.61 2.48
C LEU A 220 9.21 11.74 3.86
N ARG A 221 10.47 11.34 3.96
CA ARG A 221 11.22 11.40 5.22
C ARG A 221 11.40 12.82 5.73
N GLU A 222 11.65 13.78 4.85
CA GLU A 222 11.73 15.20 5.24
C GLU A 222 10.42 15.73 5.84
N ARG A 223 9.26 15.18 5.43
CA ARG A 223 7.94 15.61 5.88
C ARG A 223 7.43 14.84 7.10
N PHE A 224 7.65 13.53 7.14
CA PHE A 224 7.00 12.62 8.09
C PHE A 224 7.98 11.91 9.04
N GLY A 225 9.27 11.98 8.76
CA GLY A 225 10.33 11.38 9.59
C GLY A 225 10.47 9.87 9.41
N THR A 226 9.43 9.08 9.66
CA THR A 226 9.45 7.61 9.53
C THR A 226 8.77 7.17 8.24
N VAL A 227 9.47 6.36 7.44
CA VAL A 227 8.99 5.85 6.16
C VAL A 227 9.19 4.34 6.09
N ILE A 228 8.10 3.62 5.92
CA ILE A 228 8.11 2.19 5.52
C ILE A 228 7.76 2.09 4.04
N THR A 229 7.84 0.92 3.44
CA THR A 229 7.32 0.71 2.08
C THR A 229 6.54 -0.59 1.97
N SER A 230 5.34 -0.48 1.38
CA SER A 230 4.55 -1.63 0.98
C SER A 230 5.17 -2.29 -0.25
N VAL A 231 5.24 -3.61 -0.23
CA VAL A 231 5.72 -4.43 -1.35
C VAL A 231 4.84 -5.67 -1.50
N HIS A 232 4.41 -5.95 -2.72
CA HIS A 232 3.66 -7.18 -3.03
C HIS A 232 4.58 -8.34 -3.39
N HIS A 233 5.77 -8.04 -3.91
CA HIS A 233 6.74 -9.04 -4.38
C HIS A 233 7.93 -9.12 -3.41
N ALA A 234 7.65 -9.39 -2.13
CA ALA A 234 8.61 -9.29 -1.03
C ALA A 234 9.93 -10.05 -1.29
N GLY A 235 9.85 -11.29 -1.76
CA GLY A 235 11.03 -12.11 -2.03
C GLY A 235 11.92 -11.60 -3.18
N VAL A 236 11.47 -10.58 -3.92
CA VAL A 236 12.23 -9.94 -5.01
C VAL A 236 12.55 -8.50 -4.68
N THR A 237 11.53 -7.71 -4.34
CA THR A 237 11.68 -6.26 -4.16
C THR A 237 12.53 -5.95 -2.93
N ILE A 238 12.29 -6.61 -1.79
CA ILE A 238 13.08 -6.34 -0.57
C ILE A 238 14.58 -6.59 -0.79
N PRO A 239 15.02 -7.75 -1.33
CA PRO A 239 16.44 -7.95 -1.63
C PRO A 239 17.05 -6.89 -2.56
N LEU A 240 16.30 -6.40 -3.54
CA LEU A 240 16.76 -5.34 -4.43
C LEU A 240 16.92 -4.01 -3.68
N LEU A 241 15.95 -3.63 -2.85
CA LEU A 241 16.00 -2.40 -2.05
C LEU A 241 17.14 -2.43 -1.03
N GLU A 242 17.37 -3.59 -0.38
CA GLU A 242 18.48 -3.79 0.55
C GLU A 242 19.85 -3.72 -0.16
N GLN A 243 19.97 -4.38 -1.31
CA GLN A 243 21.21 -4.32 -2.12
C GLN A 243 21.55 -2.89 -2.53
N GLU A 244 20.53 -2.10 -2.86
CA GLU A 244 20.66 -0.71 -3.26
C GLU A 244 20.74 0.26 -2.07
N ASN A 245 20.67 -0.25 -0.83
CA ASN A 245 20.69 0.55 0.39
C ASN A 245 19.62 1.65 0.39
N ILE A 246 18.39 1.31 0.02
CA ILE A 246 17.26 2.25 0.07
C ILE A 246 16.92 2.54 1.53
N PRO A 247 16.88 3.82 1.96
CA PRO A 247 16.79 4.20 3.37
C PRO A 247 15.34 4.15 3.90
N VAL A 248 14.72 2.98 3.97
CA VAL A 248 13.42 2.76 4.61
C VAL A 248 13.58 2.27 6.05
N ASP A 249 12.58 2.51 6.90
CA ASP A 249 12.59 2.09 8.30
C ASP A 249 11.93 0.72 8.50
N GLY A 250 11.29 0.18 7.47
CA GLY A 250 10.65 -1.13 7.48
C GLY A 250 9.90 -1.44 6.20
N TYR A 251 9.38 -2.66 6.14
CA TYR A 251 8.59 -3.16 5.01
C TYR A 251 7.21 -3.60 5.47
N LEU A 252 6.19 -3.25 4.70
CA LEU A 252 4.85 -3.81 4.80
C LEU A 252 4.65 -4.80 3.67
N THR A 253 4.38 -6.06 3.98
CA THR A 253 4.22 -7.10 2.96
C THR A 253 3.08 -8.04 3.30
N THR A 254 2.57 -8.70 2.28
CA THR A 254 1.47 -9.64 2.40
C THR A 254 1.97 -10.96 2.99
N VAL A 255 1.33 -11.39 4.09
CA VAL A 255 1.51 -12.73 4.66
C VAL A 255 0.15 -13.35 4.86
N ASN A 256 -0.16 -14.40 4.11
CA ASN A 256 -1.47 -15.07 4.21
C ASN A 256 -1.37 -16.56 3.86
N GLN A 257 -2.39 -17.32 4.28
CA GLN A 257 -2.41 -18.78 4.08
C GLN A 257 -2.43 -19.20 2.60
N PRO A 258 -3.16 -18.52 1.69
CA PRO A 258 -3.15 -18.87 0.26
C PRO A 258 -1.82 -18.60 -0.44
N GLY A 259 -0.97 -17.74 0.12
CA GLY A 259 0.28 -17.31 -0.53
C GLY A 259 0.08 -16.21 -1.57
N THR A 260 -1.06 -15.54 -1.55
CA THR A 260 -1.39 -14.45 -2.48
C THR A 260 -0.43 -13.28 -2.31
N PHE A 261 0.15 -12.80 -3.39
CA PHE A 261 1.22 -11.79 -3.41
C PHE A 261 2.47 -12.13 -2.59
N MET A 262 2.67 -13.40 -2.24
CA MET A 262 3.89 -13.87 -1.59
C MET A 262 4.86 -14.38 -2.66
N PHE A 263 5.59 -13.49 -3.30
CA PHE A 263 6.49 -13.80 -4.40
C PHE A 263 7.95 -13.91 -3.96
N PRO A 264 8.74 -14.77 -4.64
CA PRO A 264 8.43 -15.64 -5.78
C PRO A 264 7.63 -16.90 -5.41
N SER A 265 7.57 -17.22 -4.15
CA SER A 265 6.74 -18.31 -3.61
C SER A 265 6.46 -18.05 -2.13
N ARG A 266 5.45 -18.72 -1.58
CA ARG A 266 5.09 -18.67 -0.16
C ARG A 266 6.26 -19.01 0.78
N ASP A 267 7.17 -19.88 0.34
CA ASP A 267 8.29 -20.34 1.15
C ASP A 267 9.51 -19.41 1.08
N LEU A 268 9.54 -18.47 0.14
CA LEU A 268 10.65 -17.56 -0.13
C LEU A 268 10.31 -16.09 0.15
N ALA A 269 9.04 -15.77 0.39
CA ALA A 269 8.58 -14.40 0.65
C ALA A 269 8.77 -13.95 2.12
#